data_3266493b1e5f0d07ac8f2653053f5a21
#
_entry.id   3266493b1e5f0d07ac8f2653053f5a21
#
_cell.length_a   1.000
_cell.length_b   1.000
_cell.length_c   1.000
_cell.angle_alpha   90.00
_cell.angle_beta   90.00
_cell.angle_gamma   90.00
#
_symmetry.space_group_name_H-M   'P 1'
#
loop_
_entity.id
_entity.type
_entity.pdbx_description
1 polymer ?
#
loop_
_entity_poly.entity_id
_entity_poly.type
_entity_poly.pdbx_seq_one_letter_code
_entity_poly.pdbx_strand_id
1 'polypeptide(L)'
;MAKITENEKILYKEKIKNNSETIKTLLKTEKDLLLESKNLAPEAPLKKLSLVDLMLNITSNYLAINGISQAILRLKDEEALNEARKTLYKAVIYLEETVSNYIDVPFSDYENKLKIIEEFDENQRYALIRKIGLAIDMLEQAYGDNSKWKWTFVELEGRFAVTAKNMLDLKNVLENSHPDSQYYDSTVYHLKLVKKLLGQSADRYREKYELSTGQILDFKTGISFLASLRRIHIVLAESEEAEELKRKLNVWTTKLDTDHKKQEEAKKRLG
;
A
#
# COMPACT_ATOMS: atom_id res chain seq x y z
N MET A 1 20.56 -8.64 29.33
CA MET A 1 20.57 -7.35 28.59
C MET A 1 21.44 -6.35 29.35
N ALA A 2 22.35 -5.63 28.70
CA ALA A 2 23.12 -4.56 29.32
C ALA A 2 22.16 -3.45 29.79
N LYS A 3 22.37 -2.94 31.01
CA LYS A 3 21.53 -1.86 31.57
C LYS A 3 21.79 -0.57 30.81
N ILE A 4 20.75 0.06 30.26
CA ILE A 4 20.85 1.34 29.57
C ILE A 4 21.31 2.40 30.58
N THR A 5 22.38 3.11 30.25
CA THR A 5 22.95 4.17 31.10
C THR A 5 22.17 5.48 30.95
N GLU A 6 22.29 6.37 31.93
CA GLU A 6 21.66 7.69 31.86
C GLU A 6 22.28 8.56 30.73
N ASN A 7 23.56 8.42 30.47
CA ASN A 7 24.23 9.09 29.36
C ASN A 7 23.65 8.63 27.98
N GLU A 8 23.39 7.34 27.80
CA GLU A 8 22.75 6.83 26.55
C GLU A 8 21.35 7.41 26.37
N LYS A 9 20.57 7.57 27.43
CA LYS A 9 19.25 8.20 27.37
C LYS A 9 19.30 9.69 27.01
N ILE A 10 20.26 10.41 27.59
CA ILE A 10 20.48 11.84 27.29
C ILE A 10 20.86 11.97 25.81
N LEU A 11 21.83 11.19 25.34
CA LEU A 11 22.29 11.20 23.95
C LEU A 11 21.13 10.87 23.00
N TYR A 12 20.30 9.86 23.32
CA TYR A 12 19.14 9.51 22.54
C TYR A 12 18.17 10.69 22.39
N LYS A 13 17.79 11.33 23.51
CA LYS A 13 16.87 12.48 23.50
C LYS A 13 17.42 13.64 22.67
N GLU A 14 18.71 13.89 22.74
CA GLU A 14 19.35 14.92 21.92
C GLU A 14 19.29 14.60 20.43
N LYS A 15 19.61 13.35 20.06
CA LYS A 15 19.65 12.91 18.66
C LYS A 15 18.27 12.90 17.98
N ILE A 16 17.20 12.57 18.71
CA ILE A 16 15.84 12.56 18.13
C ILE A 16 15.18 13.94 18.10
N LYS A 17 15.76 14.95 18.72
CA LYS A 17 15.14 16.28 18.87
C LYS A 17 14.71 16.87 17.53
N ASN A 18 15.61 16.91 16.56
CA ASN A 18 15.31 17.46 15.22
C ASN A 18 14.18 16.70 14.52
N ASN A 19 14.19 15.37 14.56
CA ASN A 19 13.11 14.55 13.97
C ASN A 19 11.78 14.85 14.65
N SER A 20 11.75 14.99 15.98
CA SER A 20 10.54 15.30 16.75
C SER A 20 10.00 16.69 16.43
N GLU A 21 10.86 17.70 16.28
CA GLU A 21 10.46 19.06 15.88
C GLU A 21 9.94 19.09 14.44
N THR A 22 10.60 18.39 13.52
CA THR A 22 10.15 18.22 12.12
C THR A 22 8.77 17.58 12.07
N ILE A 23 8.55 16.48 12.80
CA ILE A 23 7.24 15.81 12.86
C ILE A 23 6.15 16.78 13.33
N LYS A 24 6.40 17.56 14.41
CA LYS A 24 5.42 18.54 14.91
C LYS A 24 5.05 19.57 13.86
N THR A 25 6.04 20.08 13.12
CA THR A 25 5.84 21.06 12.05
C THR A 25 5.01 20.44 10.91
N LEU A 26 5.38 19.24 10.46
CA LEU A 26 4.67 18.54 9.39
C LEU A 26 3.22 18.19 9.76
N LEU A 27 2.96 17.78 11.01
CA LEU A 27 1.60 17.54 11.51
C LEU A 27 0.74 18.81 11.57
N LYS A 28 1.36 19.97 11.78
CA LYS A 28 0.66 21.26 11.67
C LYS A 28 0.31 21.55 10.21
N THR A 29 1.27 21.37 9.30
CA THR A 29 1.04 21.54 7.86
C THR A 29 -0.06 20.60 7.33
N GLU A 30 -0.14 19.34 7.82
CA GLU A 30 -1.26 18.43 7.51
C GLU A 30 -2.61 19.05 7.82
N LYS A 31 -2.75 19.62 9.03
CA LYS A 31 -4.00 20.24 9.47
C LYS A 31 -4.38 21.45 8.60
N ASP A 32 -3.41 22.27 8.26
CA ASP A 32 -3.60 23.46 7.43
C ASP A 32 -4.04 23.04 6.01
N LEU A 33 -3.37 22.08 5.38
CA LEU A 33 -3.75 21.53 4.06
C LEU A 33 -5.14 20.87 4.06
N LEU A 34 -5.50 20.16 5.13
CA LEU A 34 -6.83 19.56 5.26
C LEU A 34 -7.95 20.61 5.38
N LEU A 35 -7.69 21.73 6.04
CA LEU A 35 -8.62 22.84 6.12
C LEU A 35 -8.80 23.52 4.76
N GLU A 36 -7.69 23.75 4.03
CA GLU A 36 -7.73 24.31 2.69
C GLU A 36 -8.45 23.39 1.69
N SER A 37 -8.20 22.09 1.74
CA SER A 37 -8.80 21.12 0.80
C SER A 37 -10.33 21.03 0.92
N LYS A 38 -10.91 21.37 2.07
CA LYS A 38 -12.36 21.43 2.25
C LYS A 38 -13.03 22.60 1.49
N ASN A 39 -12.25 23.65 1.20
CA ASN A 39 -12.75 24.89 0.60
C ASN A 39 -12.52 24.97 -0.91
N LEU A 40 -11.74 24.03 -1.52
CA LEU A 40 -11.29 24.11 -2.92
C LEU A 40 -11.60 22.80 -3.66
N ALA A 41 -12.87 22.59 -4.02
CA ALA A 41 -13.32 21.33 -4.62
C ALA A 41 -12.58 20.84 -5.88
N PRO A 42 -12.17 21.66 -6.87
CA PRO A 42 -11.48 21.17 -8.08
C PRO A 42 -10.04 20.72 -7.82
N GLU A 43 -9.30 21.39 -6.93
CA GLU A 43 -7.88 21.13 -6.66
C GLU A 43 -7.63 20.11 -5.52
N ALA A 44 -8.69 19.61 -4.90
CA ALA A 44 -8.60 18.70 -3.77
C ALA A 44 -7.77 17.42 -4.05
N PRO A 45 -7.83 16.77 -5.24
CA PRO A 45 -7.02 15.59 -5.55
C PRO A 45 -5.52 15.89 -5.58
N LEU A 46 -5.07 16.99 -6.19
CA LEU A 46 -3.65 17.39 -6.23
C LEU A 46 -3.13 17.72 -4.81
N LYS A 47 -3.94 18.39 -3.98
CA LYS A 47 -3.61 18.64 -2.56
C LYS A 47 -3.50 17.35 -1.76
N LYS A 48 -4.30 16.32 -2.08
CA LYS A 48 -4.18 15.00 -1.47
C LYS A 48 -2.87 14.31 -1.82
N LEU A 49 -2.34 14.46 -3.04
CA LEU A 49 -1.00 13.97 -3.39
C LEU A 49 0.09 14.65 -2.53
N SER A 50 -0.05 15.95 -2.27
CA SER A 50 0.85 16.66 -1.34
C SER A 50 0.74 16.12 0.09
N LEU A 51 -0.47 15.76 0.54
CA LEU A 51 -0.66 15.10 1.85
C LEU A 51 -0.02 13.70 1.89
N VAL A 52 -0.04 12.94 0.79
CA VAL A 52 0.67 11.64 0.70
C VAL A 52 2.16 11.84 0.93
N ASP A 53 2.81 12.78 0.22
CA ASP A 53 4.25 13.05 0.37
C ASP A 53 4.57 13.55 1.79
N LEU A 54 3.71 14.37 2.37
CA LEU A 54 3.83 14.84 3.75
C LEU A 54 3.80 13.68 4.76
N MET A 55 2.85 12.75 4.61
CA MET A 55 2.76 11.56 5.47
C MET A 55 3.98 10.65 5.33
N LEU A 56 4.51 10.49 4.13
CA LEU A 56 5.75 9.74 3.91
C LEU A 56 6.96 10.40 4.61
N ASN A 57 7.03 11.72 4.61
CA ASN A 57 8.05 12.46 5.36
C ASN A 57 7.93 12.23 6.86
N ILE A 58 6.72 12.28 7.42
CA ILE A 58 6.49 11.98 8.84
C ILE A 58 6.87 10.53 9.15
N THR A 59 6.46 9.58 8.31
CA THR A 59 6.82 8.15 8.45
C THR A 59 8.34 7.97 8.49
N SER A 60 9.07 8.59 7.57
CA SER A 60 10.56 8.57 7.51
C SER A 60 11.19 9.07 8.81
N ASN A 61 10.67 10.15 9.39
CA ASN A 61 11.19 10.69 10.65
C ASN A 61 10.94 9.76 11.83
N TYR A 62 9.77 9.11 11.91
CA TYR A 62 9.52 8.09 12.94
C TYR A 62 10.41 6.84 12.76
N LEU A 63 10.63 6.39 11.53
CA LEU A 63 11.57 5.30 11.26
C LEU A 63 13.02 5.67 11.66
N ALA A 64 13.42 6.92 11.42
CA ALA A 64 14.73 7.43 11.85
C ALA A 64 14.84 7.44 13.38
N ILE A 65 13.80 7.85 14.12
CA ILE A 65 13.76 7.79 15.59
C ILE A 65 13.96 6.35 16.07
N ASN A 66 13.27 5.38 15.49
CA ASN A 66 13.47 3.97 15.82
C ASN A 66 14.91 3.51 15.51
N GLY A 67 15.50 3.92 14.38
CA GLY A 67 16.88 3.60 14.04
C GLY A 67 17.88 4.16 15.05
N ILE A 68 17.67 5.39 15.50
CA ILE A 68 18.48 6.04 16.55
C ILE A 68 18.33 5.28 17.90
N SER A 69 17.11 4.86 18.25
CA SER A 69 16.85 4.04 19.45
C SER A 69 17.62 2.72 19.40
N GLN A 70 17.57 2.02 18.27
CA GLN A 70 18.31 0.76 18.11
C GLN A 70 19.82 0.96 18.19
N ALA A 71 20.35 2.04 17.59
CA ALA A 71 21.78 2.34 17.59
C ALA A 71 22.32 2.71 18.99
N ILE A 72 21.57 3.51 19.76
CA ILE A 72 22.03 4.03 21.06
C ILE A 72 21.55 3.16 22.23
N LEU A 73 20.26 2.82 22.25
CA LEU A 73 19.62 2.11 23.36
C LEU A 73 19.57 0.60 23.15
N ARG A 74 19.88 0.11 21.95
CA ARG A 74 19.78 -1.32 21.55
C ARG A 74 18.36 -1.87 21.71
N LEU A 75 17.35 -0.98 21.62
CA LEU A 75 15.94 -1.28 21.74
C LEU A 75 15.17 -0.74 20.55
N LYS A 76 14.13 -1.47 20.13
CA LYS A 76 13.13 -0.94 19.21
C LYS A 76 12.30 0.13 19.92
N ASP A 77 12.01 1.23 19.23
CA ASP A 77 11.06 2.23 19.69
C ASP A 77 9.64 1.86 19.16
N GLU A 78 8.91 1.09 19.97
CA GLU A 78 7.56 0.61 19.61
C GLU A 78 6.57 1.76 19.39
N GLU A 79 6.73 2.90 20.09
CA GLU A 79 5.88 4.07 19.92
C GLU A 79 6.14 4.72 18.57
N ALA A 80 7.40 4.98 18.23
CA ALA A 80 7.79 5.53 16.93
C ALA A 80 7.36 4.61 15.77
N LEU A 81 7.53 3.29 15.89
CA LEU A 81 7.09 2.33 14.88
C LEU A 81 5.56 2.33 14.71
N ASN A 82 4.81 2.42 15.81
CA ASN A 82 3.35 2.47 15.74
C ASN A 82 2.86 3.77 15.09
N GLU A 83 3.47 4.91 15.39
CA GLU A 83 3.16 6.18 14.73
C GLU A 83 3.58 6.17 13.24
N ALA A 84 4.74 5.61 12.89
CA ALA A 84 5.15 5.39 11.50
C ALA A 84 4.10 4.57 10.73
N ARG A 85 3.59 3.49 11.33
CA ARG A 85 2.54 2.67 10.75
C ARG A 85 1.25 3.47 10.51
N LYS A 86 0.80 4.24 11.51
CA LYS A 86 -0.42 5.05 11.39
C LYS A 86 -0.30 6.13 10.30
N THR A 87 0.86 6.79 10.21
CA THR A 87 1.08 7.82 9.19
C THR A 87 1.17 7.23 7.79
N LEU A 88 1.77 6.05 7.65
CA LEU A 88 1.81 5.34 6.37
C LEU A 88 0.42 4.87 5.92
N TYR A 89 -0.44 4.40 6.84
CA TYR A 89 -1.85 4.13 6.53
C TYR A 89 -2.58 5.38 6.05
N LYS A 90 -2.36 6.54 6.68
CA LYS A 90 -2.94 7.82 6.21
C LYS A 90 -2.48 8.16 4.80
N ALA A 91 -1.18 7.97 4.48
CA ALA A 91 -0.67 8.19 3.13
C ALA A 91 -1.44 7.37 2.09
N VAL A 92 -1.64 6.07 2.36
CA VAL A 92 -2.39 5.18 1.47
C VAL A 92 -3.86 5.60 1.37
N ILE A 93 -4.50 6.01 2.48
CA ILE A 93 -5.90 6.50 2.47
C ILE A 93 -6.04 7.76 1.61
N TYR A 94 -5.15 8.74 1.75
CA TYR A 94 -5.18 9.95 0.92
C TYR A 94 -4.99 9.61 -0.58
N LEU A 95 -4.17 8.61 -0.88
CA LEU A 95 -4.01 8.15 -2.25
C LEU A 95 -5.26 7.42 -2.77
N GLU A 96 -5.90 6.55 -1.98
CA GLU A 96 -7.18 5.92 -2.32
C GLU A 96 -8.29 6.93 -2.62
N GLU A 97 -8.35 8.00 -1.83
CA GLU A 97 -9.31 9.09 -2.07
C GLU A 97 -9.02 9.85 -3.37
N THR A 98 -7.76 9.88 -3.81
CA THR A 98 -7.34 10.50 -5.06
C THR A 98 -7.69 9.65 -6.26
N VAL A 99 -7.33 8.36 -6.25
CA VAL A 99 -7.47 7.49 -7.44
C VAL A 99 -8.60 6.47 -7.35
N SER A 100 -8.76 5.76 -6.30
CA SER A 100 -9.82 4.87 -5.84
C SER A 100 -9.26 3.68 -5.03
N ASN A 101 -10.17 2.96 -4.36
CA ASN A 101 -9.88 1.71 -3.65
C ASN A 101 -10.46 0.47 -4.35
N TYR A 102 -10.82 0.57 -5.64
CA TYR A 102 -11.42 -0.51 -6.40
C TYR A 102 -10.38 -1.55 -6.80
N ILE A 103 -10.56 -2.81 -6.37
CA ILE A 103 -9.63 -3.90 -6.66
C ILE A 103 -9.80 -4.39 -8.10
N ASP A 104 -10.96 -4.97 -8.41
CA ASP A 104 -11.25 -5.56 -9.73
C ASP A 104 -12.44 -4.87 -10.40
N VAL A 105 -12.15 -3.75 -11.05
CA VAL A 105 -13.11 -3.01 -11.87
C VAL A 105 -12.47 -2.60 -13.21
N PRO A 106 -13.26 -2.35 -14.26
CA PRO A 106 -12.74 -1.79 -15.52
C PRO A 106 -12.06 -0.44 -15.30
N PHE A 107 -11.08 -0.12 -16.13
CA PHE A 107 -10.38 1.17 -16.06
C PHE A 107 -11.34 2.37 -16.22
N SER A 108 -12.36 2.23 -17.06
CA SER A 108 -13.42 3.25 -17.26
C SER A 108 -14.10 3.72 -15.98
N ASP A 109 -14.13 2.88 -14.95
CA ASP A 109 -14.83 3.19 -13.70
C ASP A 109 -14.05 4.20 -12.83
N TYR A 110 -12.74 4.36 -13.07
CA TYR A 110 -11.88 5.30 -12.34
C TYR A 110 -11.01 6.20 -13.23
N GLU A 111 -11.09 6.08 -14.55
CA GLU A 111 -10.35 6.92 -15.51
C GLU A 111 -10.49 8.42 -15.22
N ASN A 112 -11.69 8.87 -14.89
CA ASN A 112 -11.96 10.29 -14.61
C ASN A 112 -11.16 10.82 -13.41
N LYS A 113 -10.83 9.98 -12.43
CA LYS A 113 -9.99 10.39 -11.30
C LYS A 113 -8.54 10.64 -11.72
N LEU A 114 -8.01 9.82 -12.65
CA LEU A 114 -6.69 10.05 -13.23
C LEU A 114 -6.64 11.30 -14.11
N LYS A 115 -7.72 11.62 -14.84
CA LYS A 115 -7.81 12.86 -15.63
C LYS A 115 -7.73 14.12 -14.75
N ILE A 116 -8.30 14.09 -13.54
CA ILE A 116 -8.24 15.24 -12.63
C ILE A 116 -6.80 15.53 -12.16
N ILE A 117 -5.94 14.51 -12.18
CA ILE A 117 -4.53 14.62 -11.80
C ILE A 117 -3.59 14.42 -12.99
N GLU A 118 -4.02 14.76 -14.22
CA GLU A 118 -3.23 14.54 -15.43
C GLU A 118 -1.90 15.32 -15.44
N GLU A 119 -1.85 16.48 -14.76
CA GLU A 119 -0.62 17.25 -14.56
C GLU A 119 0.45 16.47 -13.73
N PHE A 120 0.01 15.48 -12.94
CA PHE A 120 0.89 14.57 -12.23
C PHE A 120 1.20 13.39 -13.15
N ASP A 121 2.29 13.51 -13.91
CA ASP A 121 2.64 12.62 -15.01
C ASP A 121 3.09 11.21 -14.57
N GLU A 122 3.32 10.31 -15.53
CA GLU A 122 3.71 8.92 -15.26
C GLU A 122 5.03 8.79 -14.48
N ASN A 123 5.99 9.71 -14.71
CA ASN A 123 7.25 9.72 -13.97
C ASN A 123 7.02 10.05 -12.49
N GLN A 124 6.19 11.05 -12.23
CA GLN A 124 5.82 11.49 -10.88
C GLN A 124 4.96 10.42 -10.16
N ARG A 125 3.99 9.81 -10.89
CA ARG A 125 3.16 8.72 -10.38
C ARG A 125 4.01 7.54 -9.93
N TYR A 126 4.90 7.07 -10.80
CA TYR A 126 5.78 5.97 -10.47
C TYR A 126 6.75 6.31 -9.33
N ALA A 127 7.31 7.52 -9.31
CA ALA A 127 8.19 7.96 -8.22
C ALA A 127 7.45 7.95 -6.86
N LEU A 128 6.19 8.41 -6.80
CA LEU A 128 5.38 8.37 -5.59
C LEU A 128 5.10 6.93 -5.14
N ILE A 129 4.69 6.06 -6.06
CA ILE A 129 4.43 4.65 -5.77
C ILE A 129 5.69 3.95 -5.24
N ARG A 130 6.86 4.23 -5.81
CA ARG A 130 8.14 3.71 -5.28
C ARG A 130 8.44 4.19 -3.86
N LYS A 131 8.19 5.47 -3.55
CA LYS A 131 8.40 6.01 -2.19
C LYS A 131 7.50 5.28 -1.18
N ILE A 132 6.23 5.04 -1.51
CA ILE A 132 5.30 4.31 -0.63
C ILE A 132 5.78 2.86 -0.43
N GLY A 133 6.11 2.15 -1.50
CA GLY A 133 6.63 0.79 -1.42
C GLY A 133 7.86 0.69 -0.52
N LEU A 134 8.84 1.58 -0.72
CA LEU A 134 10.03 1.63 0.13
C LEU A 134 9.70 1.90 1.60
N ALA A 135 8.74 2.79 1.89
CA ALA A 135 8.32 3.08 3.26
C ALA A 135 7.64 1.86 3.92
N ILE A 136 6.85 1.07 3.16
CA ILE A 136 6.25 -0.18 3.63
C ILE A 136 7.36 -1.20 3.96
N ASP A 137 8.29 -1.42 3.03
CA ASP A 137 9.40 -2.37 3.20
C ASP A 137 10.26 -2.01 4.42
N MET A 138 10.62 -0.73 4.59
CA MET A 138 11.41 -0.25 5.74
C MET A 138 10.67 -0.45 7.06
N LEU A 139 9.35 -0.19 7.08
CA LEU A 139 8.54 -0.37 8.27
C LEU A 139 8.41 -1.86 8.64
N GLU A 140 8.18 -2.74 7.65
CA GLU A 140 8.08 -4.19 7.84
C GLU A 140 9.40 -4.76 8.39
N GLN A 141 10.54 -4.38 7.80
CA GLN A 141 11.86 -4.74 8.29
C GLN A 141 12.11 -4.26 9.73
N ALA A 142 11.69 -3.04 10.08
CA ALA A 142 11.84 -2.51 11.42
C ALA A 142 11.02 -3.29 12.47
N TYR A 143 9.83 -3.78 12.11
CA TYR A 143 9.04 -4.68 12.95
C TYR A 143 9.62 -6.11 13.00
N GLY A 144 10.21 -6.60 11.91
CA GLY A 144 10.76 -7.96 11.76
C GLY A 144 9.71 -9.02 11.47
N ASP A 145 10.17 -10.17 10.96
CA ASP A 145 9.34 -11.23 10.36
C ASP A 145 8.31 -11.86 11.30
N ASN A 146 8.63 -12.00 12.58
CA ASN A 146 7.75 -12.60 13.60
C ASN A 146 6.88 -11.58 14.34
N SER A 147 6.55 -10.48 13.68
CA SER A 147 5.76 -9.43 14.27
C SER A 147 4.29 -9.84 14.45
N LYS A 148 3.71 -9.44 15.61
CA LYS A 148 2.24 -9.47 15.82
C LYS A 148 1.45 -8.70 14.78
N TRP A 149 2.13 -7.86 14.00
CA TRP A 149 1.55 -7.02 12.94
C TRP A 149 1.53 -7.68 11.55
N LYS A 150 2.03 -8.93 11.42
CA LYS A 150 2.11 -9.64 10.12
C LYS A 150 0.82 -9.48 9.29
N TRP A 151 -0.34 -9.73 9.89
CA TRP A 151 -1.61 -9.67 9.19
C TRP A 151 -2.13 -8.25 8.92
N THR A 152 -1.64 -7.27 9.69
CA THR A 152 -1.89 -5.86 9.41
C THR A 152 -1.12 -5.41 8.17
N PHE A 153 0.10 -5.89 7.97
CA PHE A 153 0.88 -5.61 6.75
C PHE A 153 0.21 -6.19 5.50
N VAL A 154 -0.42 -7.36 5.57
CA VAL A 154 -1.20 -7.91 4.44
C VAL A 154 -2.28 -6.94 3.96
N GLU A 155 -2.97 -6.27 4.90
CA GLU A 155 -3.96 -5.25 4.55
C GLU A 155 -3.30 -4.01 3.92
N LEU A 156 -2.24 -3.48 4.53
CA LEU A 156 -1.54 -2.30 4.05
C LEU A 156 -0.97 -2.51 2.64
N GLU A 157 -0.32 -3.65 2.39
CA GLU A 157 0.20 -4.02 1.08
C GLU A 157 -0.90 -4.22 0.05
N GLY A 158 -2.02 -4.85 0.44
CA GLY A 158 -3.16 -4.99 -0.44
C GLY A 158 -3.74 -3.64 -0.87
N ARG A 159 -3.92 -2.71 0.07
CA ARG A 159 -4.35 -1.33 -0.24
C ARG A 159 -3.34 -0.61 -1.13
N PHE A 160 -2.05 -0.77 -0.85
CA PHE A 160 -0.99 -0.23 -1.69
C PHE A 160 -1.01 -0.82 -3.10
N ALA A 161 -1.20 -2.15 -3.25
CA ALA A 161 -1.31 -2.78 -4.56
C ALA A 161 -2.47 -2.21 -5.40
N VAL A 162 -3.62 -1.94 -4.75
CA VAL A 162 -4.77 -1.31 -5.40
C VAL A 162 -4.46 0.11 -5.85
N THR A 163 -3.89 0.94 -4.97
CA THR A 163 -3.57 2.33 -5.31
C THR A 163 -2.47 2.41 -6.38
N ALA A 164 -1.46 1.54 -6.32
CA ALA A 164 -0.44 1.43 -7.36
C ALA A 164 -1.05 1.09 -8.72
N LYS A 165 -1.96 0.12 -8.77
CA LYS A 165 -2.70 -0.22 -9.99
C LYS A 165 -3.54 0.97 -10.49
N ASN A 166 -4.28 1.64 -9.59
CA ASN A 166 -5.19 2.72 -9.96
C ASN A 166 -4.48 4.03 -10.31
N MET A 167 -3.17 4.16 -10.00
CA MET A 167 -2.30 5.24 -10.48
C MET A 167 -1.76 5.00 -11.89
N LEU A 168 -1.80 3.76 -12.39
CA LEU A 168 -1.32 3.42 -13.73
C LEU A 168 -2.38 3.77 -14.78
N ASP A 169 -2.00 4.54 -15.80
CA ASP A 169 -2.87 4.83 -16.93
C ASP A 169 -2.93 3.64 -17.89
N LEU A 170 -3.91 2.76 -17.66
CA LEU A 170 -4.10 1.56 -18.48
C LEU A 170 -4.58 1.87 -19.92
N LYS A 171 -5.08 3.08 -20.20
CA LYS A 171 -5.48 3.47 -21.54
C LYS A 171 -4.27 3.68 -22.43
N ASN A 172 -3.28 4.41 -21.91
CA ASN A 172 -2.08 4.77 -22.66
C ASN A 172 -0.87 3.85 -22.35
N VAL A 173 -1.09 2.77 -21.57
CA VAL A 173 -0.01 1.90 -21.11
C VAL A 173 0.81 1.27 -22.24
N LEU A 174 0.17 0.88 -23.35
CA LEU A 174 0.86 0.28 -24.50
C LEU A 174 1.71 1.31 -25.25
N GLU A 175 1.17 2.53 -25.45
CA GLU A 175 1.88 3.64 -26.09
C GLU A 175 3.06 4.09 -25.21
N ASN A 176 2.82 4.28 -23.91
CA ASN A 176 3.85 4.70 -22.96
C ASN A 176 4.92 3.62 -22.72
N SER A 177 4.63 2.36 -23.03
CA SER A 177 5.60 1.26 -22.97
C SER A 177 6.42 1.09 -24.26
N HIS A 178 6.24 1.98 -25.25
CA HIS A 178 7.10 1.98 -26.44
C HIS A 178 8.46 2.63 -26.12
N PRO A 179 9.59 2.09 -26.58
CA PRO A 179 10.93 2.60 -26.27
C PRO A 179 11.16 4.09 -26.57
N ASP A 180 10.44 4.64 -27.53
CA ASP A 180 10.54 6.07 -27.91
C ASP A 180 9.72 7.00 -27.00
N SER A 181 8.91 6.46 -26.09
CA SER A 181 8.13 7.25 -25.15
C SER A 181 9.02 7.84 -24.05
N GLN A 182 8.81 9.12 -23.72
CA GLN A 182 9.44 9.78 -22.59
C GLN A 182 9.06 9.15 -21.23
N TYR A 183 8.00 8.34 -21.20
CA TYR A 183 7.50 7.64 -20.02
C TYR A 183 7.87 6.14 -19.98
N TYR A 184 8.67 5.68 -20.95
CA TYR A 184 8.98 4.25 -21.12
C TYR A 184 9.41 3.57 -19.83
N ASP A 185 10.49 4.02 -19.23
CA ASP A 185 11.04 3.41 -18.01
C ASP A 185 10.03 3.41 -16.86
N SER A 186 9.38 4.54 -16.62
CA SER A 186 8.42 4.67 -15.54
C SER A 186 7.21 3.76 -15.74
N THR A 187 6.68 3.71 -16.95
CA THR A 187 5.52 2.86 -17.28
C THR A 187 5.85 1.38 -17.17
N VAL A 188 6.97 0.95 -17.76
CA VAL A 188 7.40 -0.46 -17.73
C VAL A 188 7.68 -0.94 -16.30
N TYR A 189 8.40 -0.14 -15.50
CA TYR A 189 8.68 -0.50 -14.11
C TYR A 189 7.45 -0.41 -13.22
N HIS A 190 6.57 0.58 -13.42
CA HIS A 190 5.30 0.69 -12.69
C HIS A 190 4.40 -0.52 -12.98
N LEU A 191 4.23 -0.87 -14.25
CA LEU A 191 3.46 -2.04 -14.67
C LEU A 191 4.01 -3.34 -14.08
N LYS A 192 5.34 -3.55 -14.12
CA LYS A 192 5.99 -4.70 -13.51
C LYS A 192 5.75 -4.76 -11.99
N LEU A 193 5.85 -3.61 -11.32
CA LEU A 193 5.56 -3.50 -9.89
C LEU A 193 4.11 -3.85 -9.58
N VAL A 194 3.15 -3.31 -10.33
CA VAL A 194 1.72 -3.58 -10.15
C VAL A 194 1.39 -5.05 -10.32
N LYS A 195 1.90 -5.71 -11.37
CA LYS A 195 1.72 -7.15 -11.58
C LYS A 195 2.24 -7.95 -10.39
N LYS A 196 3.44 -7.62 -9.90
CA LYS A 196 4.04 -8.25 -8.71
C LYS A 196 3.17 -8.05 -7.47
N LEU A 197 2.77 -6.81 -7.17
CA LEU A 197 2.00 -6.47 -5.97
C LEU A 197 0.63 -7.16 -5.95
N LEU A 198 -0.08 -7.20 -7.08
CA LEU A 198 -1.38 -7.87 -7.17
C LEU A 198 -1.26 -9.39 -6.94
N GLY A 199 -0.24 -10.02 -7.53
CA GLY A 199 0.02 -11.45 -7.32
C GLY A 199 0.38 -11.75 -5.86
N GLN A 200 1.29 -10.99 -5.27
CA GLN A 200 1.69 -11.13 -3.86
C GLN A 200 0.50 -10.90 -2.92
N SER A 201 -0.29 -9.86 -3.14
CA SER A 201 -1.48 -9.58 -2.33
C SER A 201 -2.49 -10.71 -2.40
N ALA A 202 -2.73 -11.29 -3.58
CA ALA A 202 -3.61 -12.43 -3.73
C ALA A 202 -3.15 -13.62 -2.86
N ASP A 203 -1.86 -13.99 -2.95
CA ASP A 203 -1.31 -15.11 -2.21
C ASP A 203 -1.27 -14.83 -0.70
N ARG A 204 -0.94 -13.61 -0.24
CA ARG A 204 -0.93 -13.22 1.18
C ARG A 204 -2.34 -13.19 1.80
N TYR A 205 -3.36 -12.73 1.09
CA TYR A 205 -4.75 -12.79 1.56
C TYR A 205 -5.26 -14.24 1.66
N ARG A 206 -4.85 -15.11 0.73
CA ARG A 206 -5.12 -16.54 0.84
C ARG A 206 -4.41 -17.16 2.05
N GLU A 207 -3.13 -16.84 2.26
CA GLU A 207 -2.36 -17.30 3.42
C GLU A 207 -3.02 -16.83 4.74
N LYS A 208 -3.46 -15.57 4.81
CA LYS A 208 -4.19 -15.02 5.95
C LYS A 208 -5.46 -15.80 6.25
N TYR A 209 -6.23 -16.15 5.20
CA TYR A 209 -7.41 -17.00 5.31
C TYR A 209 -7.05 -18.39 5.86
N GLU A 210 -6.07 -19.07 5.25
CA GLU A 210 -5.74 -20.45 5.57
C GLU A 210 -5.05 -20.61 6.93
N LEU A 211 -4.19 -19.67 7.33
CA LEU A 211 -3.35 -19.81 8.52
C LEU A 211 -3.79 -18.98 9.74
N SER A 212 -4.76 -18.07 9.58
CA SER A 212 -5.13 -17.15 10.67
C SER A 212 -6.63 -17.01 10.86
N THR A 213 -7.32 -16.38 9.91
CA THR A 213 -8.68 -15.89 10.15
C THR A 213 -9.78 -16.91 9.85
N GLY A 214 -9.60 -17.78 8.87
CA GLY A 214 -10.67 -18.61 8.31
C GLY A 214 -11.83 -17.80 7.72
N GLN A 215 -11.68 -16.46 7.59
CA GLN A 215 -12.75 -15.58 7.13
C GLN A 215 -12.87 -15.64 5.61
N ILE A 216 -14.04 -16.05 5.12
CA ILE A 216 -14.36 -16.10 3.70
C ILE A 216 -14.05 -14.78 2.98
N LEU A 217 -14.21 -13.64 3.65
CA LEU A 217 -13.92 -12.33 3.08
C LEU A 217 -12.44 -12.17 2.69
N ASP A 218 -11.51 -12.66 3.50
CA ASP A 218 -10.08 -12.60 3.16
C ASP A 218 -9.78 -13.38 1.89
N PHE A 219 -10.36 -14.58 1.73
CA PHE A 219 -10.17 -15.37 0.53
C PHE A 219 -10.83 -14.74 -0.71
N LYS A 220 -12.02 -14.15 -0.56
CA LYS A 220 -12.68 -13.37 -1.63
C LYS A 220 -11.79 -12.20 -2.08
N THR A 221 -11.17 -11.51 -1.13
CA THR A 221 -10.24 -10.42 -1.43
C THR A 221 -9.04 -10.93 -2.25
N GLY A 222 -8.45 -12.07 -1.86
CA GLY A 222 -7.39 -12.71 -2.64
C GLY A 222 -7.80 -13.06 -4.08
N ILE A 223 -9.02 -13.59 -4.25
CA ILE A 223 -9.60 -13.87 -5.58
C ILE A 223 -9.77 -12.58 -6.40
N SER A 224 -10.22 -11.48 -5.77
CA SER A 224 -10.36 -10.19 -6.45
C SER A 224 -9.01 -9.63 -6.92
N PHE A 225 -7.93 -9.83 -6.17
CA PHE A 225 -6.58 -9.46 -6.62
C PHE A 225 -6.12 -10.27 -7.84
N LEU A 226 -6.38 -11.59 -7.87
CA LEU A 226 -6.08 -12.41 -9.05
C LEU A 226 -6.91 -11.99 -10.27
N ALA A 227 -8.18 -11.67 -10.08
CA ALA A 227 -9.06 -11.21 -11.15
C ALA A 227 -8.58 -9.87 -11.72
N SER A 228 -8.16 -8.95 -10.85
CA SER A 228 -7.55 -7.68 -11.24
C SER A 228 -6.25 -7.89 -12.04
N LEU A 229 -5.38 -8.78 -11.58
CA LEU A 229 -4.14 -9.12 -12.30
C LEU A 229 -4.43 -9.71 -13.68
N ARG A 230 -5.39 -10.64 -13.76
CA ARG A 230 -5.82 -11.21 -15.04
C ARG A 230 -6.34 -10.13 -16.00
N ARG A 231 -7.09 -9.14 -15.51
CA ARG A 231 -7.59 -8.02 -16.32
C ARG A 231 -6.44 -7.21 -16.93
N ILE A 232 -5.35 -6.98 -16.18
CA ILE A 232 -4.16 -6.30 -16.71
C ILE A 232 -3.55 -7.12 -17.86
N HIS A 233 -3.36 -8.44 -17.69
CA HIS A 233 -2.82 -9.29 -18.76
C HIS A 233 -3.71 -9.29 -20.00
N ILE A 234 -5.04 -9.23 -19.84
CA ILE A 234 -5.97 -9.10 -20.99
C ILE A 234 -5.77 -7.77 -21.71
N VAL A 235 -5.65 -6.64 -20.99
CA VAL A 235 -5.42 -5.31 -21.58
C VAL A 235 -4.11 -5.27 -22.37
N LEU A 236 -3.09 -6.00 -21.91
CA LEU A 236 -1.77 -6.10 -22.55
C LEU A 236 -1.70 -7.16 -23.65
N ALA A 237 -2.80 -7.85 -23.96
CA ALA A 237 -2.85 -8.98 -24.88
C ALA A 237 -1.91 -10.16 -24.52
N GLU A 238 -1.56 -10.32 -23.26
CA GLU A 238 -0.74 -11.40 -22.71
C GLU A 238 -1.66 -12.62 -22.43
N SER A 239 -2.01 -13.34 -23.49
CA SER A 239 -3.06 -14.36 -23.47
C SER A 239 -2.71 -15.59 -22.64
N GLU A 240 -1.44 -16.01 -22.62
CA GLU A 240 -0.99 -17.22 -21.89
C GLU A 240 -1.13 -16.99 -20.38
N GLU A 241 -0.63 -15.87 -19.88
CA GLU A 241 -0.72 -15.47 -18.47
C GLU A 241 -2.17 -15.26 -18.04
N ALA A 242 -2.99 -14.64 -18.90
CA ALA A 242 -4.42 -14.46 -18.63
C ALA A 242 -5.17 -15.78 -18.50
N GLU A 243 -4.86 -16.80 -19.31
CA GLU A 243 -5.48 -18.13 -19.21
C GLU A 243 -4.92 -18.95 -18.02
N GLU A 244 -3.66 -18.79 -17.66
CA GLU A 244 -3.12 -19.38 -16.43
C GLU A 244 -3.83 -18.83 -15.19
N LEU A 245 -3.97 -17.51 -15.08
CA LEU A 245 -4.69 -16.87 -13.98
C LEU A 245 -6.16 -17.26 -13.95
N LYS A 246 -6.82 -17.46 -15.10
CA LYS A 246 -8.20 -17.96 -15.18
C LYS A 246 -8.32 -19.36 -14.58
N ARG A 247 -7.37 -20.25 -14.86
CA ARG A 247 -7.34 -21.60 -14.26
C ARG A 247 -7.17 -21.51 -12.74
N LYS A 248 -6.22 -20.67 -12.26
CA LYS A 248 -6.00 -20.44 -10.83
C LYS A 248 -7.26 -19.87 -10.15
N LEU A 249 -7.93 -18.90 -10.78
CA LEU A 249 -9.20 -18.33 -10.31
C LEU A 249 -10.29 -19.39 -10.16
N ASN A 250 -10.48 -20.27 -11.14
CA ASN A 250 -11.48 -21.32 -11.09
C ASN A 250 -11.22 -22.26 -9.89
N VAL A 251 -9.97 -22.67 -9.67
CA VAL A 251 -9.59 -23.52 -8.54
C VAL A 251 -9.88 -22.82 -7.19
N TRP A 252 -9.53 -21.55 -7.07
CA TRP A 252 -9.75 -20.80 -5.82
C TRP A 252 -11.24 -20.55 -5.57
N THR A 253 -12.02 -20.25 -6.59
CA THR A 253 -13.46 -20.06 -6.47
C THR A 253 -14.15 -21.35 -6.04
N THR A 254 -13.80 -22.49 -6.65
CA THR A 254 -14.34 -23.81 -6.28
C THR A 254 -14.01 -24.14 -4.81
N LYS A 255 -12.78 -23.87 -4.36
CA LYS A 255 -12.39 -24.04 -2.95
C LYS A 255 -13.21 -23.14 -2.04
N LEU A 256 -13.36 -21.86 -2.38
CA LEU A 256 -14.14 -20.88 -1.62
C LEU A 256 -15.59 -21.35 -1.43
N ASP A 257 -16.24 -21.80 -2.51
CA ASP A 257 -17.63 -22.28 -2.49
C ASP A 257 -17.77 -23.52 -1.58
N THR A 258 -16.79 -24.41 -1.65
CA THR A 258 -16.76 -25.63 -0.81
C THR A 258 -16.61 -25.27 0.67
N ASP A 259 -15.67 -24.37 1.01
CA ASP A 259 -15.39 -23.95 2.38
C ASP A 259 -16.58 -23.14 2.94
N HIS A 260 -17.21 -22.30 2.13
CA HIS A 260 -18.41 -21.54 2.53
C HIS A 260 -19.58 -22.47 2.88
N LYS A 261 -19.87 -23.50 2.04
CA LYS A 261 -20.89 -24.50 2.35
C LYS A 261 -20.63 -25.25 3.66
N LYS A 262 -19.38 -25.67 3.89
CA LYS A 262 -18.99 -26.33 5.14
C LYS A 262 -19.20 -25.42 6.36
N GLN A 263 -18.85 -24.13 6.26
CA GLN A 263 -19.08 -23.18 7.35
C GLN A 263 -20.56 -22.93 7.64
N GLU A 264 -21.40 -22.86 6.60
CA GLU A 264 -22.85 -22.73 6.78
C GLU A 264 -23.48 -23.98 7.42
N GLU A 265 -23.06 -25.17 6.98
CA GLU A 265 -23.53 -26.43 7.57
C GLU A 265 -23.11 -26.55 9.05
N ALA A 266 -21.89 -26.17 9.36
CA ALA A 266 -21.41 -26.15 10.76
C ALA A 266 -22.22 -25.19 11.64
N LYS A 267 -22.55 -24.01 11.14
CA LYS A 267 -23.41 -23.04 11.86
C LYS A 267 -24.82 -23.58 12.08
N LYS A 268 -25.42 -24.26 11.08
CA LYS A 268 -26.75 -24.88 11.23
C LYS A 268 -26.81 -26.02 12.23
N ARG A 269 -25.68 -26.71 12.50
CA ARG A 269 -25.59 -27.80 13.49
C ARG A 269 -25.42 -27.28 14.94
N LEU A 270 -25.00 -26.03 15.10
CA LEU A 270 -24.73 -25.41 16.40
C LEU A 270 -25.87 -24.52 16.92
N GLY A 271 -26.84 -24.17 16.08
CA GLY A 271 -28.06 -23.42 16.42
C GLY A 271 -29.29 -24.31 16.39
#